data_f3ac45dbf9549b61a6d61d66713878af
#
_entry.id   f3ac45dbf9549b61a6d61d66713878af
#
_cell.length_a   1.000
_cell.length_b   1.000
_cell.length_c   1.000
_cell.angle_alpha   90.00
_cell.angle_beta   90.00
_cell.angle_gamma   90.00
#
_symmetry.space_group_name_H-M   'P 1'
#
loop_
_entity.id
_entity.type
_entity.pdbx_description
1 polymer ?
#
loop_
_entity_poly.entity_id
_entity_poly.type
_entity_poly.pdbx_seq_one_letter_code
_entity_poly.pdbx_strand_id
1 'polypeptide(L)'
;MDNVDMSERLHSVARVADAFEAVPGNQRVLMVVLQACREPRSSEELDAIMAPILENNRSVHSAVELRKVLEDHGAIRYVKSDEEELAEAKMRDAEENGEVEVPEIDDEGFYVVSTPAPGTWQLTKAGQAYLDSDPVGAYAHDLLETREPHYAPVYRELLELLSEGPATKQEVDKVAESNPLTAEPRMYGGHFVGELEKAGAAEWDGAWAITEYGRTLLAELVATGRE
;
A
#
# COMPACT_ATOMS: atom_id res chain seq x y z
N MET A 1 28.55 -12.09 9.83
CA MET A 1 27.30 -11.70 9.12
C MET A 1 27.71 -11.51 7.67
N ASP A 2 27.39 -12.50 6.84
CA ASP A 2 28.07 -12.70 5.58
C ASP A 2 27.55 -11.72 4.50
N ASN A 3 28.47 -11.24 3.64
CA ASN A 3 28.19 -10.33 2.51
C ASN A 3 27.11 -10.91 1.56
N VAL A 4 26.93 -12.22 1.52
CA VAL A 4 25.91 -12.91 0.70
C VAL A 4 24.51 -12.66 1.25
N ASP A 5 24.33 -12.75 2.58
CA ASP A 5 23.03 -12.52 3.24
C ASP A 5 22.55 -11.05 3.08
N MET A 6 23.49 -10.09 3.12
CA MET A 6 23.17 -8.68 2.90
C MET A 6 22.77 -8.38 1.45
N SER A 7 23.43 -9.01 0.46
CA SER A 7 23.09 -8.85 -0.95
C SER A 7 21.72 -9.43 -1.28
N GLU A 8 21.41 -10.63 -0.78
CA GLU A 8 20.09 -11.26 -0.96
C GLU A 8 18.97 -10.44 -0.31
N ARG A 9 19.22 -9.89 0.88
CA ARG A 9 18.28 -9.02 1.58
C ARG A 9 18.00 -7.72 0.80
N LEU A 10 19.02 -7.08 0.26
CA LEU A 10 18.87 -5.87 -0.56
C LEU A 10 18.09 -6.16 -1.84
N HIS A 11 18.37 -7.29 -2.53
CA HIS A 11 17.61 -7.70 -3.71
C HIS A 11 16.13 -7.98 -3.38
N SER A 12 15.86 -8.58 -2.23
CA SER A 12 14.49 -8.87 -1.81
C SER A 12 13.71 -7.60 -1.46
N VAL A 13 14.33 -6.63 -0.81
CA VAL A 13 13.73 -5.32 -0.51
C VAL A 13 13.47 -4.53 -1.79
N ALA A 14 14.44 -4.48 -2.72
CA ALA A 14 14.27 -3.81 -4.02
C ALA A 14 13.10 -4.40 -4.81
N ARG A 15 12.96 -5.73 -4.82
CA ARG A 15 11.83 -6.39 -5.49
C ARG A 15 10.47 -6.01 -4.88
N VAL A 16 10.40 -5.82 -3.56
CA VAL A 16 9.18 -5.32 -2.91
C VAL A 16 8.92 -3.85 -3.31
N ALA A 17 9.96 -3.02 -3.40
CA ALA A 17 9.83 -1.64 -3.88
C ALA A 17 9.26 -1.57 -5.30
N ASP A 18 9.68 -2.47 -6.20
CA ASP A 18 9.16 -2.58 -7.57
C ASP A 18 7.63 -2.79 -7.60
N ALA A 19 7.02 -3.44 -6.59
CA ALA A 19 5.57 -3.57 -6.50
C ALA A 19 4.87 -2.22 -6.40
N PHE A 20 5.46 -1.26 -5.69
CA PHE A 20 4.89 0.08 -5.52
C PHE A 20 5.03 0.93 -6.78
N GLU A 21 6.03 0.66 -7.61
CA GLU A 21 6.20 1.32 -8.91
C GLU A 21 5.30 0.72 -9.99
N ALA A 22 4.97 -0.59 -9.88
CA ALA A 22 4.16 -1.31 -10.86
C ALA A 22 2.71 -0.80 -10.94
N VAL A 23 2.17 -0.24 -9.85
CA VAL A 23 0.77 0.24 -9.77
C VAL A 23 0.69 1.68 -9.25
N PRO A 24 1.11 2.67 -10.08
CA PRO A 24 1.09 4.08 -9.68
C PRO A 24 -0.28 4.53 -9.19
N GLY A 25 -0.31 5.35 -8.13
CA GLY A 25 -1.55 5.82 -7.50
C GLY A 25 -2.18 4.84 -6.50
N ASN A 26 -1.60 3.64 -6.32
CA ASN A 26 -2.07 2.65 -5.33
C ASN A 26 -1.07 2.40 -4.20
N GLN A 27 -0.01 3.20 -4.09
CA GLN A 27 1.04 3.01 -3.10
C GLN A 27 0.49 2.97 -1.66
N ARG A 28 -0.48 3.86 -1.36
CA ARG A 28 -1.16 3.89 -0.07
C ARG A 28 -1.87 2.56 0.23
N VAL A 29 -2.61 2.02 -0.74
CA VAL A 29 -3.32 0.73 -0.58
C VAL A 29 -2.33 -0.39 -0.33
N LEU A 30 -1.26 -0.47 -1.14
CA LEU A 30 -0.22 -1.48 -0.97
C LEU A 30 0.44 -1.39 0.41
N MET A 31 0.74 -0.18 0.89
CA MET A 31 1.34 0.04 2.20
C MET A 31 0.42 -0.41 3.33
N VAL A 32 -0.86 -0.08 3.26
CA VAL A 32 -1.86 -0.47 4.27
C VAL A 32 -2.02 -2.00 4.32
N VAL A 33 -2.07 -2.67 3.16
CA VAL A 33 -2.11 -4.14 3.09
C VAL A 33 -0.85 -4.74 3.70
N LEU A 34 0.33 -4.22 3.35
CA LEU A 34 1.60 -4.70 3.86
C LEU A 34 1.68 -4.59 5.40
N GLN A 35 1.24 -3.45 5.94
CA GLN A 35 1.17 -3.23 7.39
C GLN A 35 0.14 -4.15 8.07
N ALA A 36 -1.03 -4.36 7.46
CA ALA A 36 -2.06 -5.24 7.99
C ALA A 36 -1.59 -6.70 8.05
N CYS A 37 -0.81 -7.16 7.07
CA CYS A 37 -0.26 -8.51 7.00
C CYS A 37 0.87 -8.80 8.01
N ARG A 38 1.24 -7.85 8.88
CA ARG A 38 2.10 -8.14 10.06
C ARG A 38 1.47 -9.18 10.97
N GLU A 39 0.16 -9.25 10.98
CA GLU A 39 -0.62 -10.34 11.57
C GLU A 39 -1.33 -11.09 10.44
N PRO A 40 -1.58 -12.41 10.59
CA PRO A 40 -2.32 -13.17 9.60
C PRO A 40 -3.71 -12.54 9.36
N ARG A 41 -4.09 -12.31 8.10
CA ARG A 41 -5.36 -11.73 7.68
C ARG A 41 -6.04 -12.57 6.63
N SER A 42 -7.34 -12.74 6.73
CA SER A 42 -8.13 -13.35 5.66
C SER A 42 -8.22 -12.42 4.45
N SER A 43 -8.61 -12.96 3.29
CA SER A 43 -8.87 -12.15 2.10
C SER A 43 -9.99 -11.14 2.34
N GLU A 44 -11.03 -11.54 3.07
CA GLU A 44 -12.18 -10.69 3.39
C GLU A 44 -11.79 -9.50 4.28
N GLU A 45 -10.96 -9.73 5.30
CA GLU A 45 -10.44 -8.66 6.16
C GLU A 45 -9.61 -7.65 5.36
N LEU A 46 -8.73 -8.13 4.46
CA LEU A 46 -7.94 -7.25 3.61
C LEU A 46 -8.81 -6.47 2.61
N ASP A 47 -9.84 -7.12 2.04
CA ASP A 47 -10.79 -6.45 1.14
C ASP A 47 -11.55 -5.34 1.87
N ALA A 48 -11.98 -5.59 3.10
CA ALA A 48 -12.65 -4.58 3.94
C ALA A 48 -11.72 -3.39 4.26
N ILE A 49 -10.43 -3.63 4.48
CA ILE A 49 -9.43 -2.58 4.71
C ILE A 49 -9.18 -1.76 3.44
N MET A 50 -9.11 -2.42 2.28
CA MET A 50 -8.82 -1.76 1.00
C MET A 50 -10.02 -1.00 0.43
N ALA A 51 -11.24 -1.48 0.64
CA ALA A 51 -12.45 -0.97 0.00
C ALA A 51 -12.61 0.56 0.09
N PRO A 52 -12.52 1.21 1.28
CA PRO A 52 -12.71 2.65 1.38
C PRO A 52 -11.63 3.44 0.61
N ILE A 53 -10.40 2.92 0.57
CA ILE A 53 -9.31 3.61 -0.15
C ILE A 53 -9.50 3.47 -1.66
N LEU A 54 -9.87 2.29 -2.15
CA LEU A 54 -10.09 2.03 -3.58
C LEU A 54 -11.30 2.79 -4.12
N GLU A 55 -12.36 2.91 -3.33
CA GLU A 55 -13.55 3.70 -3.70
C GLU A 55 -13.19 5.16 -3.93
N ASN A 56 -12.38 5.74 -3.05
CA ASN A 56 -11.95 7.13 -3.13
C ASN A 56 -10.91 7.39 -4.24
N ASN A 57 -9.99 6.46 -4.46
CA ASN A 57 -8.92 6.59 -5.47
C ASN A 57 -9.40 6.38 -6.91
N ARG A 58 -10.61 5.88 -7.12
CA ARG A 58 -11.09 5.44 -8.45
C ARG A 58 -10.07 4.54 -9.14
N SER A 59 -9.42 3.67 -8.37
CA SER A 59 -8.44 2.73 -8.89
C SER A 59 -9.05 1.84 -9.96
N VAL A 60 -8.29 1.57 -11.02
CA VAL A 60 -8.64 0.58 -12.04
C VAL A 60 -8.31 -0.85 -11.57
N HIS A 61 -7.53 -0.98 -10.50
CA HIS A 61 -7.13 -2.25 -9.92
C HIS A 61 -8.08 -2.68 -8.82
N SER A 62 -8.45 -3.95 -8.84
CA SER A 62 -9.23 -4.60 -7.78
C SER A 62 -8.34 -4.94 -6.58
N ALA A 63 -8.96 -5.18 -5.41
CA ALA A 63 -8.27 -5.65 -4.22
C ALA A 63 -7.48 -6.95 -4.46
N VAL A 64 -8.05 -7.88 -5.25
CA VAL A 64 -7.40 -9.15 -5.61
C VAL A 64 -6.13 -8.91 -6.42
N GLU A 65 -6.18 -8.03 -7.43
CA GLU A 65 -5.01 -7.70 -8.26
C GLU A 65 -3.90 -7.06 -7.44
N LEU A 66 -4.23 -6.14 -6.52
CA LEU A 66 -3.25 -5.47 -5.67
C LEU A 66 -2.59 -6.44 -4.68
N ARG A 67 -3.35 -7.37 -4.09
CA ARG A 67 -2.77 -8.46 -3.29
C ARG A 67 -1.83 -9.32 -4.13
N LYS A 68 -2.24 -9.64 -5.37
CA LYS A 68 -1.42 -10.43 -6.30
C LYS A 68 -0.11 -9.72 -6.65
N VAL A 69 -0.13 -8.41 -6.88
CA VAL A 69 1.09 -7.62 -7.09
C VAL A 69 2.05 -7.77 -5.92
N LEU A 70 1.57 -7.63 -4.67
CA LEU A 70 2.41 -7.80 -3.48
C LEU A 70 2.95 -9.24 -3.34
N GLU A 71 2.14 -10.25 -3.66
CA GLU A 71 2.55 -11.65 -3.65
C GLU A 71 3.62 -11.94 -4.71
N ASP A 72 3.40 -11.52 -5.95
CA ASP A 72 4.33 -11.74 -7.07
C ASP A 72 5.68 -11.08 -6.83
N HIS A 73 5.72 -9.97 -6.08
CA HIS A 73 6.94 -9.30 -5.67
C HIS A 73 7.50 -9.83 -4.33
N GLY A 74 6.86 -10.83 -3.75
CA GLY A 74 7.33 -11.51 -2.56
C GLY A 74 7.18 -10.71 -1.26
N ALA A 75 6.31 -9.70 -1.24
CA ALA A 75 6.05 -8.88 -0.06
C ALA A 75 5.13 -9.59 0.96
N ILE A 76 4.10 -10.25 0.47
CA ILE A 76 3.17 -11.08 1.23
C ILE A 76 3.09 -12.48 0.63
N ARG A 77 2.49 -13.41 1.35
CA ARG A 77 2.19 -14.76 0.86
C ARG A 77 0.85 -15.22 1.38
N TYR A 78 0.15 -16.02 0.60
CA TYR A 78 -1.01 -16.75 1.06
C TYR A 78 -0.56 -18.06 1.73
N VAL A 79 -1.09 -18.34 2.91
CA VAL A 79 -0.88 -19.57 3.67
C VAL A 79 -2.23 -20.25 3.79
N LYS A 80 -2.37 -21.41 3.15
CA LYS A 80 -3.59 -22.21 3.21
C LYS A 80 -3.88 -22.64 4.64
N SER A 81 -5.17 -22.82 4.95
CA SER A 81 -5.56 -23.47 6.18
C SER A 81 -5.39 -24.99 6.09
N ASP A 82 -5.34 -25.66 7.23
CA ASP A 82 -5.30 -27.12 7.27
C ASP A 82 -6.53 -27.75 6.57
N GLU A 83 -7.68 -27.07 6.61
CA GLU A 83 -8.91 -27.51 5.95
C GLU A 83 -8.82 -27.38 4.43
N GLU A 84 -8.24 -26.28 3.91
CA GLU A 84 -7.98 -26.11 2.48
C GLU A 84 -6.99 -27.15 1.96
N GLU A 85 -5.89 -27.40 2.69
CA GLU A 85 -4.90 -28.41 2.32
C GLU A 85 -5.52 -29.81 2.29
N LEU A 86 -6.37 -30.12 3.28
CA LEU A 86 -7.06 -31.40 3.33
C LEU A 86 -8.10 -31.55 2.19
N ALA A 87 -8.83 -30.48 1.87
CA ALA A 87 -9.80 -30.48 0.78
C ALA A 87 -9.10 -30.68 -0.57
N GLU A 88 -7.99 -29.97 -0.83
CA GLU A 88 -7.20 -30.15 -2.05
C GLU A 88 -6.59 -31.55 -2.15
N ALA A 89 -6.10 -32.10 -1.03
CA ALA A 89 -5.58 -33.46 -1.01
C ALA A 89 -6.66 -34.49 -1.40
N LYS A 90 -7.87 -34.37 -0.85
CA LYS A 90 -9.01 -35.22 -1.19
C LYS A 90 -9.40 -35.10 -2.67
N MET A 91 -9.46 -33.86 -3.20
CA MET A 91 -9.78 -33.63 -4.61
C MET A 91 -8.76 -34.28 -5.54
N ARG A 92 -7.46 -34.13 -5.22
CA ARG A 92 -6.38 -34.75 -6.00
C ARG A 92 -6.46 -36.28 -5.96
N ASP A 93 -6.68 -36.88 -4.79
CA ASP A 93 -6.84 -38.31 -4.64
C ASP A 93 -8.06 -38.86 -5.44
N ALA A 94 -9.17 -38.10 -5.43
CA ALA A 94 -10.35 -38.44 -6.22
C ALA A 94 -10.09 -38.36 -7.73
N GLU A 95 -9.37 -37.32 -8.20
CA GLU A 95 -8.97 -37.21 -9.61
C GLU A 95 -8.05 -38.36 -10.05
N GLU A 96 -7.04 -38.73 -9.22
CA GLU A 96 -6.11 -39.80 -9.52
C GLU A 96 -6.79 -41.19 -9.56
N ASN A 97 -7.81 -41.39 -8.71
CA ASN A 97 -8.57 -42.64 -8.65
C ASN A 97 -9.76 -42.70 -9.63
N GLY A 98 -10.06 -41.59 -10.34
CA GLY A 98 -11.21 -41.49 -11.22
C GLY A 98 -12.55 -41.53 -10.47
N GLU A 99 -12.56 -41.19 -9.19
CA GLU A 99 -13.75 -41.12 -8.36
C GLU A 99 -14.46 -39.78 -8.63
N VAL A 100 -15.76 -39.86 -8.89
CA VAL A 100 -16.62 -38.68 -8.94
C VAL A 100 -17.09 -38.42 -7.52
N GLU A 101 -16.70 -37.29 -6.95
CA GLU A 101 -17.15 -36.86 -5.63
C GLU A 101 -18.69 -36.76 -5.66
N VAL A 102 -19.36 -37.65 -4.94
CA VAL A 102 -20.80 -37.56 -4.77
C VAL A 102 -21.07 -36.59 -3.63
N PRO A 103 -21.69 -35.43 -3.91
CA PRO A 103 -21.94 -34.46 -2.87
C PRO A 103 -22.83 -35.08 -1.78
N GLU A 104 -22.48 -34.79 -0.53
CA GLU A 104 -23.31 -35.17 0.61
C GLU A 104 -24.68 -34.47 0.51
N ILE A 105 -25.73 -35.21 0.83
CA ILE A 105 -27.10 -34.69 0.85
C ILE A 105 -27.55 -34.69 2.31
N ASP A 106 -28.06 -33.54 2.80
CA ASP A 106 -28.60 -33.44 4.14
C ASP A 106 -29.94 -34.17 4.30
N ASP A 107 -30.45 -34.22 5.52
CA ASP A 107 -31.72 -34.90 5.85
C ASP A 107 -32.95 -34.28 5.15
N GLU A 108 -32.80 -33.05 4.60
CA GLU A 108 -33.84 -32.32 3.88
C GLU A 108 -33.70 -32.47 2.35
N GLY A 109 -32.64 -33.14 1.88
CA GLY A 109 -32.41 -33.45 0.46
C GLY A 109 -31.62 -32.38 -0.28
N PHE A 110 -30.93 -31.46 0.40
CA PHE A 110 -30.05 -30.44 -0.18
C PHE A 110 -28.60 -30.91 -0.19
N TYR A 111 -27.86 -30.46 -1.21
CA TYR A 111 -26.43 -30.71 -1.27
C TYR A 111 -25.70 -29.93 -0.17
N VAL A 112 -24.95 -30.63 0.65
CA VAL A 112 -24.06 -30.00 1.66
C VAL A 112 -22.78 -29.57 0.97
N VAL A 113 -22.61 -28.27 0.74
CA VAL A 113 -21.34 -27.70 0.26
C VAL A 113 -20.52 -27.31 1.47
N SER A 114 -19.57 -28.17 1.85
CA SER A 114 -18.58 -27.81 2.87
C SER A 114 -17.52 -26.91 2.24
N THR A 115 -17.54 -25.63 2.56
CA THR A 115 -16.47 -24.73 2.16
C THR A 115 -15.41 -24.73 3.26
N PRO A 116 -14.17 -25.16 2.98
CA PRO A 116 -13.12 -25.15 3.98
C PRO A 116 -12.86 -23.73 4.48
N ALA A 117 -12.45 -23.61 5.74
CA ALA A 117 -12.05 -22.32 6.28
C ALA A 117 -10.89 -21.74 5.44
N PRO A 118 -10.98 -20.49 5.00
CA PRO A 118 -9.97 -19.89 4.14
C PRO A 118 -8.63 -19.73 4.86
N GLY A 119 -7.56 -19.82 4.10
CA GLY A 119 -6.21 -19.49 4.57
C GLY A 119 -6.04 -18.00 4.84
N THR A 120 -4.81 -17.60 5.13
CA THR A 120 -4.47 -16.24 5.51
C THR A 120 -3.32 -15.67 4.71
N TRP A 121 -3.34 -14.37 4.52
CA TRP A 121 -2.25 -13.58 3.99
C TRP A 121 -1.31 -13.19 5.12
N GLN A 122 -0.02 -13.34 4.89
CA GLN A 122 1.01 -13.07 5.89
C GLN A 122 2.17 -12.30 5.26
N LEU A 123 2.76 -11.44 6.07
CA LEU A 123 3.97 -10.71 5.68
C LEU A 123 5.14 -11.68 5.53
N THR A 124 5.92 -11.52 4.47
CA THR A 124 7.17 -12.27 4.29
C THR A 124 8.34 -11.59 5.00
N LYS A 125 9.48 -12.25 5.04
CA LYS A 125 10.73 -11.63 5.54
C LYS A 125 11.15 -10.42 4.67
N ALA A 126 10.88 -10.48 3.35
CA ALA A 126 11.17 -9.38 2.43
C ALA A 126 10.25 -8.19 2.68
N GLY A 127 8.93 -8.45 2.82
CA GLY A 127 7.96 -7.42 3.17
C GLY A 127 8.26 -6.76 4.52
N GLN A 128 8.63 -7.55 5.54
CA GLN A 128 9.04 -7.01 6.83
C GLN A 128 10.30 -6.14 6.70
N ALA A 129 11.31 -6.61 5.96
CA ALA A 129 12.54 -5.84 5.76
C ALA A 129 12.30 -4.53 5.00
N TYR A 130 11.33 -4.53 4.06
CA TYR A 130 10.90 -3.32 3.36
C TYR A 130 10.24 -2.33 4.33
N LEU A 131 9.30 -2.78 5.17
CA LEU A 131 8.68 -1.92 6.19
C LEU A 131 9.71 -1.38 7.20
N ASP A 132 10.68 -2.21 7.60
CA ASP A 132 11.73 -1.81 8.54
C ASP A 132 12.73 -0.80 7.95
N SER A 133 12.81 -0.69 6.62
CA SER A 133 13.63 0.32 5.93
C SER A 133 13.02 1.71 5.93
N ASP A 134 11.83 1.89 6.51
CA ASP A 134 11.07 3.13 6.50
C ASP A 134 10.98 3.75 5.08
N PRO A 135 10.35 3.05 4.12
CA PRO A 135 10.34 3.49 2.73
C PRO A 135 9.63 4.84 2.53
N VAL A 136 8.71 5.18 3.41
CA VAL A 136 7.97 6.45 3.42
C VAL A 136 8.88 7.59 3.83
N GLY A 137 9.60 7.44 4.95
CA GLY A 137 10.57 8.42 5.42
C GLY A 137 11.73 8.59 4.44
N ALA A 138 12.26 7.48 3.90
CA ALA A 138 13.31 7.52 2.89
C ALA A 138 12.86 8.28 1.62
N TYR A 139 11.61 8.08 1.16
CA TYR A 139 11.07 8.80 0.02
C TYR A 139 10.94 10.31 0.29
N ALA A 140 10.42 10.69 1.47
CA ALA A 140 10.28 12.09 1.86
C ALA A 140 11.63 12.81 1.94
N HIS A 141 12.63 12.15 2.51
CA HIS A 141 14.00 12.67 2.55
C HIS A 141 14.60 12.85 1.15
N ASP A 142 14.50 11.83 0.29
CA ASP A 142 14.98 11.91 -1.08
C ASP A 142 14.27 13.02 -1.87
N LEU A 143 12.97 13.15 -1.73
CA LEU A 143 12.17 14.19 -2.35
C LEU A 143 12.69 15.58 -1.98
N LEU A 144 12.82 15.85 -0.68
CA LEU A 144 13.13 17.18 -0.16
C LEU A 144 14.62 17.54 -0.18
N GLU A 145 15.52 16.57 -0.24
CA GLU A 145 16.97 16.80 -0.17
C GLU A 145 17.67 16.61 -1.51
N THR A 146 17.15 15.74 -2.38
CA THR A 146 17.83 15.34 -3.62
C THR A 146 17.03 15.73 -4.87
N ARG A 147 15.76 15.34 -4.93
CA ARG A 147 14.95 15.49 -6.14
C ARG A 147 14.39 16.89 -6.31
N GLU A 148 13.80 17.43 -5.28
CA GLU A 148 13.07 18.70 -5.33
C GLU A 148 13.37 19.65 -4.16
N PRO A 149 14.65 19.81 -3.75
CA PRO A 149 15.00 20.66 -2.62
C PRO A 149 14.59 22.13 -2.83
N HIS A 150 14.54 22.57 -4.08
CA HIS A 150 14.11 23.92 -4.46
C HIS A 150 12.64 24.20 -4.11
N TYR A 151 11.79 23.17 -4.09
CA TYR A 151 10.37 23.30 -3.79
C TYR A 151 10.02 22.99 -2.32
N ALA A 152 10.99 22.82 -1.44
CA ALA A 152 10.75 22.62 -0.01
C ALA A 152 9.81 23.67 0.61
N PRO A 153 9.89 24.98 0.26
CA PRO A 153 8.92 25.96 0.74
C PRO A 153 7.47 25.69 0.29
N VAL A 154 7.28 25.23 -0.95
CA VAL A 154 5.93 24.88 -1.49
C VAL A 154 5.35 23.70 -0.72
N TYR A 155 6.15 22.66 -0.49
CA TYR A 155 5.74 21.51 0.31
C TYR A 155 5.37 21.91 1.73
N ARG A 156 6.13 22.80 2.36
CA ARG A 156 5.82 23.33 3.68
C ARG A 156 4.48 24.08 3.71
N GLU A 157 4.27 25.02 2.79
CA GLU A 157 3.01 25.79 2.70
C GLU A 157 1.80 24.89 2.50
N LEU A 158 1.93 23.83 1.70
CA LEU A 158 0.86 22.86 1.51
C LEU A 158 0.59 22.04 2.77
N LEU A 159 1.63 21.58 3.46
CA LEU A 159 1.47 20.88 4.73
C LEU A 159 0.88 21.80 5.82
N GLU A 160 1.24 23.08 5.85
CA GLU A 160 0.62 24.10 6.71
C GLU A 160 -0.87 24.23 6.41
N LEU A 161 -1.28 24.40 5.14
CA LEU A 161 -2.69 24.41 4.71
C LEU A 161 -3.42 23.16 5.22
N LEU A 162 -2.87 21.96 4.94
CA LEU A 162 -3.48 20.69 5.31
C LEU A 162 -3.51 20.47 6.84
N SER A 163 -2.65 21.14 7.60
CA SER A 163 -2.62 21.06 9.06
C SER A 163 -3.79 21.81 9.71
N GLU A 164 -4.34 22.81 9.02
CA GLU A 164 -5.52 23.57 9.46
C GLU A 164 -6.84 22.79 9.24
N GLY A 165 -6.84 21.84 8.30
CA GLY A 165 -7.97 20.98 7.98
C GLY A 165 -7.88 20.40 6.58
N PRO A 166 -8.83 19.51 6.22
CA PRO A 166 -8.89 18.97 4.86
C PRO A 166 -9.08 20.08 3.83
N ALA A 167 -8.31 20.03 2.73
CA ALA A 167 -8.34 21.03 1.67
C ALA A 167 -8.82 20.43 0.34
N THR A 168 -9.59 21.20 -0.40
CA THR A 168 -10.03 20.86 -1.75
C THR A 168 -8.88 21.01 -2.75
N LYS A 169 -9.04 20.38 -3.92
CA LYS A 169 -8.07 20.57 -5.02
C LYS A 169 -7.85 22.05 -5.35
N GLN A 170 -8.91 22.85 -5.33
CA GLN A 170 -8.83 24.29 -5.67
C GLN A 170 -8.00 25.08 -4.64
N GLU A 171 -8.11 24.75 -3.36
CA GLU A 171 -7.32 25.38 -2.30
C GLU A 171 -5.85 24.99 -2.41
N VAL A 172 -5.55 23.73 -2.67
CA VAL A 172 -4.20 23.25 -2.95
C VAL A 172 -3.60 23.92 -4.17
N ASP A 173 -4.34 23.98 -5.29
CA ASP A 173 -3.88 24.64 -6.50
C ASP A 173 -3.61 26.13 -6.24
N LYS A 174 -4.46 26.81 -5.48
CA LYS A 174 -4.31 28.22 -5.13
C LYS A 174 -3.02 28.49 -4.32
N VAL A 175 -2.70 27.65 -3.34
CA VAL A 175 -1.46 27.79 -2.55
C VAL A 175 -0.25 27.55 -3.44
N ALA A 176 -0.22 26.46 -4.16
CA ALA A 176 0.90 26.12 -5.02
C ALA A 176 1.12 27.19 -6.12
N GLU A 177 0.07 27.61 -6.82
CA GLU A 177 0.19 28.59 -7.92
C GLU A 177 0.51 30.02 -7.45
N SER A 178 0.28 30.34 -6.18
CA SER A 178 0.64 31.65 -5.61
C SER A 178 2.13 31.74 -5.21
N ASN A 179 2.81 30.61 -5.08
CA ASN A 179 4.21 30.60 -4.74
C ASN A 179 5.10 30.92 -5.98
N PRO A 180 6.01 31.91 -5.90
CA PRO A 180 6.84 32.32 -7.05
C PRO A 180 7.70 31.18 -7.61
N LEU A 181 8.08 30.19 -6.81
CA LEU A 181 8.91 29.05 -7.23
C LEU A 181 8.20 28.15 -8.25
N THR A 182 6.87 28.19 -8.32
CA THR A 182 6.07 27.36 -9.23
C THR A 182 5.75 28.05 -10.56
N ALA A 183 6.23 29.27 -10.77
CA ALA A 183 5.96 30.05 -11.97
C ALA A 183 6.78 29.60 -13.18
N GLU A 184 8.08 29.29 -12.98
CA GLU A 184 9.01 28.88 -14.03
C GLU A 184 9.97 27.77 -13.53
N PRO A 185 9.80 26.50 -13.98
CA PRO A 185 8.73 26.00 -14.83
C PRO A 185 7.38 26.04 -14.10
N ARG A 186 6.29 26.21 -14.89
CA ARG A 186 4.96 26.22 -14.29
C ARG A 186 4.62 24.86 -13.68
N MET A 187 4.41 24.84 -12.37
CA MET A 187 4.04 23.66 -11.60
C MET A 187 2.65 23.83 -11.00
N TYR A 188 1.92 22.72 -10.84
CA TYR A 188 0.54 22.71 -10.36
C TYR A 188 0.46 22.01 -9.01
N GLY A 189 -0.54 22.40 -8.21
CA GLY A 189 -0.75 21.84 -6.87
C GLY A 189 -0.90 20.32 -6.85
N GLY A 190 -1.50 19.75 -7.88
CA GLY A 190 -1.64 18.30 -8.02
C GLY A 190 -0.32 17.52 -8.07
N HIS A 191 0.76 18.12 -8.60
CA HIS A 191 2.10 17.51 -8.53
C HIS A 191 2.56 17.37 -7.09
N PHE A 192 2.54 18.48 -6.36
CA PHE A 192 3.08 18.53 -5.00
C PHE A 192 2.30 17.64 -4.02
N VAL A 193 0.96 17.68 -4.05
CA VAL A 193 0.17 16.79 -3.17
C VAL A 193 0.31 15.32 -3.56
N GLY A 194 0.51 15.02 -4.85
CA GLY A 194 0.81 13.66 -5.30
C GLY A 194 2.17 13.15 -4.78
N GLU A 195 3.17 14.02 -4.72
CA GLU A 195 4.47 13.67 -4.12
C GLU A 195 4.36 13.55 -2.59
N LEU A 196 3.58 14.42 -1.92
CA LEU A 196 3.28 14.29 -0.48
C LEU A 196 2.50 13.00 -0.16
N GLU A 197 1.60 12.57 -1.04
CA GLU A 197 0.89 11.30 -0.90
C GLU A 197 1.84 10.10 -1.00
N LYS A 198 2.73 10.08 -1.97
CA LYS A 198 3.78 9.05 -2.10
C LYS A 198 4.72 9.04 -0.89
N ALA A 199 5.04 10.21 -0.36
CA ALA A 199 5.78 10.38 0.88
C ALA A 199 4.97 10.00 2.13
N GLY A 200 3.69 9.59 1.99
CA GLY A 200 2.82 9.28 3.12
C GLY A 200 2.47 10.48 4.00
N ALA A 201 2.77 11.71 3.56
CA ALA A 201 2.55 12.93 4.33
C ALA A 201 1.15 13.53 4.12
N ALA A 202 0.51 13.22 3.00
CA ALA A 202 -0.86 13.59 2.69
C ALA A 202 -1.66 12.37 2.22
N GLU A 203 -2.98 12.47 2.32
CA GLU A 203 -3.90 11.45 1.84
C GLU A 203 -5.14 12.06 1.22
N TRP A 204 -5.71 11.38 0.22
CA TRP A 204 -6.96 11.78 -0.40
C TRP A 204 -8.12 10.95 0.15
N ASP A 205 -9.11 11.62 0.72
CA ASP A 205 -10.40 11.04 1.15
C ASP A 205 -11.56 12.00 0.83
N GLY A 206 -11.79 12.21 -0.48
CA GLY A 206 -12.73 13.22 -0.94
C GLY A 206 -12.21 14.67 -0.83
N ALA A 207 -11.21 14.90 -0.01
CA ALA A 207 -10.38 16.10 0.11
C ALA A 207 -8.96 15.68 0.52
N TRP A 208 -7.99 16.56 0.32
CA TRP A 208 -6.63 16.33 0.81
C TRP A 208 -6.55 16.56 2.31
N ALA A 209 -5.98 15.63 3.03
CA ALA A 209 -5.76 15.70 4.48
C ALA A 209 -4.30 15.39 4.83
N ILE A 210 -3.81 16.01 5.89
CA ILE A 210 -2.48 15.71 6.42
C ILE A 210 -2.51 14.43 7.26
N THR A 211 -1.52 13.55 7.08
CA THR A 211 -1.34 12.36 7.89
C THR A 211 -0.60 12.68 9.19
N GLU A 212 -0.48 11.71 10.12
CA GLU A 212 0.37 11.86 11.30
C GLU A 212 1.85 12.05 10.90
N TYR A 213 2.32 11.29 9.90
CA TYR A 213 3.66 11.47 9.36
C TYR A 213 3.83 12.86 8.73
N GLY A 214 2.83 13.36 7.98
CA GLY A 214 2.86 14.70 7.42
C GLY A 214 3.01 15.80 8.46
N ARG A 215 2.41 15.65 9.65
CA ARG A 215 2.60 16.59 10.77
C ARG A 215 4.04 16.55 11.31
N THR A 216 4.62 15.36 11.38
CA THR A 216 6.03 15.18 11.76
C THR A 216 6.95 15.86 10.73
N LEU A 217 6.73 15.59 9.45
CA LEU A 217 7.50 16.20 8.35
C LEU A 217 7.40 17.73 8.34
N LEU A 218 6.20 18.28 8.58
CA LEU A 218 5.99 19.72 8.71
C LEU A 218 6.82 20.29 9.86
N ALA A 219 6.82 19.64 11.02
CA ALA A 219 7.61 20.09 12.16
C ALA A 219 9.13 20.09 11.85
N GLU A 220 9.61 19.10 11.11
CA GLU A 220 11.01 19.02 10.65
C GLU A 220 11.36 20.16 9.67
N LEU A 221 10.50 20.44 8.68
CA LEU A 221 10.68 21.53 7.73
C LEU A 221 10.73 22.89 8.41
N VAL A 222 9.87 23.12 9.41
CA VAL A 222 9.86 24.36 10.21
C VAL A 222 11.14 24.46 11.05
N ALA A 223 11.58 23.37 11.67
CA ALA A 223 12.78 23.36 12.53
C ALA A 223 14.08 23.58 11.73
N THR A 224 14.13 23.11 10.48
CA THR A 224 15.31 23.26 9.61
C THR A 224 15.38 24.62 8.91
N GLY A 225 14.36 25.48 9.09
CA GLY A 225 14.34 26.83 8.51
C GLY A 225 14.44 26.84 6.98
N ARG A 226 13.97 25.80 6.32
CA ARG A 226 13.89 25.72 4.85
C ARG A 226 12.76 26.66 4.39
N GLU A 227 13.15 27.94 4.22
CA GLU A 227 12.32 29.03 3.68
C GLU A 227 12.39 29.04 2.15
#